data_e1655e964cb9d47e5c45116e5ba52390
#
_entry.id   e1655e964cb9d47e5c45116e5ba52390
#
_cell.length_a   1.000
_cell.length_b   1.000
_cell.length_c   1.000
_cell.angle_alpha   90.00
_cell.angle_beta   90.00
_cell.angle_gamma   90.00
#
_symmetry.space_group_name_H-M   'P 1'
#
loop_
_entity.id
_entity.type
_entity.pdbx_description
1 polymer ?
#
loop_
_entity_poly.entity_id
_entity_poly.type
_entity_poly.pdbx_seq_one_letter_code
_entity_poly.pdbx_strand_id
1 'polypeptide(L)'
;MEMIVHEGRKGISRRSSIAAIEYERIVNRLDKISSLKMDIEQADREYAKLLSGDLEEVAELIDSSPYVKKYTAGCLSFFEDDLSDAKKKNIMAAFEKTLFPGLKPDQYRVVWIEHRDKENTETGDKRLELNFLIPNVEISTGKRLQPFFAKADLNRVDDFKTIVNHKYQLFDPDDPINRRSIKIAKDLPQDKKDFISAMNTEVALAITDGLVSDRESLKEWMTRIGLEITRITKNQISVKNPNNPEGKPIPLRGEFYEQNFRHSEQSEDLKRAASERYRQEADSRYAN
;
A
#
# COMPACT_ATOMS: atom_id res chain seq x y z
N MET A 1 -1.17 7.07 -3.45
CA MET A 1 -1.73 5.76 -3.87
C MET A 1 -0.61 4.73 -3.88
N GLU A 2 -0.84 3.58 -3.33
CA GLU A 2 0.05 2.42 -3.34
C GLU A 2 -0.66 1.28 -4.08
N MET A 3 0.08 0.43 -4.78
CA MET A 3 -0.52 -0.70 -5.48
C MET A 3 0.06 -2.02 -4.98
N ILE A 4 -0.83 -2.98 -4.73
CA ILE A 4 -0.49 -4.34 -4.37
C ILE A 4 -1.17 -5.29 -5.37
N VAL A 5 -0.39 -6.13 -6.06
CA VAL A 5 -0.90 -7.11 -7.03
C VAL A 5 -0.53 -8.52 -6.62
N HIS A 6 -1.47 -9.43 -6.70
CA HIS A 6 -1.30 -10.84 -6.39
C HIS A 6 -1.78 -11.74 -7.54
N GLU A 7 -1.07 -12.85 -7.76
CA GLU A 7 -1.47 -13.88 -8.71
C GLU A 7 -2.00 -15.11 -7.97
N GLY A 8 -3.26 -15.49 -8.20
CA GLY A 8 -3.90 -16.65 -7.59
C GLY A 8 -3.47 -17.98 -8.23
N ARG A 9 -3.18 -18.99 -7.41
CA ARG A 9 -2.76 -20.35 -7.81
C ARG A 9 -3.84 -21.39 -7.57
N LYS A 10 -3.75 -22.49 -8.29
CA LYS A 10 -4.63 -23.68 -8.15
C LYS A 10 -4.42 -24.33 -6.78
N GLY A 11 -5.52 -24.57 -6.07
CA GLY A 11 -5.55 -25.31 -4.82
C GLY A 11 -5.09 -24.50 -3.62
N ILE A 12 -5.99 -24.32 -2.67
CA ILE A 12 -5.75 -23.70 -1.38
C ILE A 12 -4.90 -24.66 -0.55
N SER A 13 -3.58 -24.55 -0.65
CA SER A 13 -2.74 -25.06 0.44
C SER A 13 -2.86 -24.06 1.60
N ARG A 14 -2.89 -24.54 2.85
CA ARG A 14 -3.08 -23.77 4.09
C ARG A 14 -2.06 -22.63 4.33
N ARG A 15 -1.27 -22.25 3.33
CA ARG A 15 -0.33 -21.11 3.28
C ARG A 15 -0.60 -20.22 2.08
N SER A 16 -1.87 -20.05 1.72
CA SER A 16 -2.24 -19.22 0.59
C SER A 16 -2.03 -17.73 0.90
N SER A 17 -1.54 -17.05 -0.12
CA SER A 17 -1.31 -15.62 -0.18
C SER A 17 -2.55 -14.80 0.25
N ILE A 18 -2.32 -13.60 0.74
CA ILE A 18 -3.35 -12.61 1.13
C ILE A 18 -4.46 -12.46 0.08
N ALA A 19 -4.16 -12.63 -1.21
CA ALA A 19 -5.13 -12.56 -2.31
C ALA A 19 -6.15 -13.73 -2.33
N ALA A 20 -5.75 -14.94 -1.96
CA ALA A 20 -6.70 -16.05 -1.83
C ALA A 20 -7.61 -15.86 -0.62
N ILE A 21 -7.10 -15.24 0.44
CA ILE A 21 -7.90 -14.85 1.61
C ILE A 21 -8.88 -13.75 1.26
N GLU A 22 -8.53 -12.82 0.38
CA GLU A 22 -9.43 -11.75 -0.08
C GLU A 22 -10.46 -12.26 -1.08
N TYR A 23 -10.10 -13.15 -1.99
CA TYR A 23 -11.06 -13.86 -2.85
C TYR A 23 -12.02 -14.71 -1.99
N GLU A 24 -11.52 -15.51 -1.05
CA GLU A 24 -12.38 -16.23 -0.09
C GLU A 24 -13.22 -15.27 0.77
N ARG A 25 -12.71 -14.14 1.16
CA ARG A 25 -13.50 -13.10 1.87
C ARG A 25 -14.60 -12.52 0.98
N ILE A 26 -14.30 -12.25 -0.29
CA ILE A 26 -15.29 -11.76 -1.26
C ILE A 26 -16.32 -12.85 -1.52
N VAL A 27 -15.89 -14.07 -1.84
CA VAL A 27 -16.80 -15.22 -2.11
C VAL A 27 -17.55 -15.65 -0.85
N ASN A 28 -16.92 -15.78 0.31
CA ASN A 28 -17.60 -16.12 1.56
C ASN A 28 -18.54 -15.01 2.06
N ARG A 29 -18.29 -13.76 1.73
CA ARG A 29 -19.26 -12.67 1.96
C ARG A 29 -20.43 -12.77 0.99
N LEU A 30 -20.19 -13.13 -0.27
CA LEU A 30 -21.25 -13.37 -1.26
C LEU A 30 -22.09 -14.59 -0.91
N ASP A 31 -21.50 -15.69 -0.44
CA ASP A 31 -22.23 -16.87 0.05
C ASP A 31 -23.06 -16.58 1.32
N LYS A 32 -22.54 -15.78 2.24
CA LYS A 32 -23.29 -15.25 3.37
C LYS A 32 -24.39 -14.28 2.93
N ILE A 33 -24.15 -13.50 1.89
CA ILE A 33 -25.10 -12.57 1.28
C ILE A 33 -26.26 -13.32 0.62
N SER A 34 -25.99 -14.42 -0.10
CA SER A 34 -27.04 -15.23 -0.73
C SER A 34 -27.92 -15.97 0.30
N SER A 35 -27.40 -16.25 1.48
CA SER A 35 -28.18 -16.88 2.59
C SER A 35 -28.94 -15.87 3.48
N LEU A 36 -28.61 -14.57 3.41
CA LEU A 36 -29.18 -13.50 4.25
C LEU A 36 -29.80 -12.39 3.38
N LYS A 37 -30.85 -12.69 2.65
CA LYS A 37 -31.54 -11.74 1.76
C LYS A 37 -32.07 -10.45 2.41
N MET A 38 -31.93 -10.25 3.71
CA MET A 38 -32.49 -9.09 4.44
C MET A 38 -31.42 -8.13 5.03
N ASP A 39 -30.16 -8.53 5.12
CA ASP A 39 -29.09 -7.65 5.69
C ASP A 39 -28.11 -7.08 4.64
N ILE A 40 -28.34 -7.38 3.37
CA ILE A 40 -27.44 -7.04 2.25
C ILE A 40 -27.31 -5.53 2.05
N GLU A 41 -28.42 -4.79 2.12
CA GLU A 41 -28.40 -3.33 1.91
C GLU A 41 -27.66 -2.58 3.03
N GLN A 42 -27.54 -3.17 4.21
CA GLN A 42 -26.93 -2.54 5.37
C GLN A 42 -25.44 -2.92 5.50
N ALA A 43 -25.07 -4.17 5.19
CA ALA A 43 -23.67 -4.63 5.18
C ALA A 43 -22.86 -4.08 3.99
N ASP A 44 -23.50 -3.92 2.83
CA ASP A 44 -22.89 -3.29 1.64
C ASP A 44 -22.56 -1.81 1.85
N ARG A 45 -23.30 -1.12 2.71
CA ARG A 45 -23.10 0.32 2.92
C ARG A 45 -21.94 0.63 3.86
N GLU A 46 -21.51 -0.30 4.68
CA GLU A 46 -20.57 0.02 5.75
C GLU A 46 -19.09 -0.21 5.38
N TYR A 47 -18.76 -1.24 4.56
CA TYR A 47 -17.34 -1.61 4.35
C TYR A 47 -16.94 -2.03 2.93
N ALA A 48 -17.86 -2.46 2.07
CA ALA A 48 -17.56 -2.90 0.71
C ALA A 48 -18.67 -2.50 -0.27
N LYS A 49 -18.32 -1.91 -1.41
CA LYS A 49 -19.25 -1.50 -2.46
C LYS A 49 -18.74 -1.97 -3.82
N LEU A 50 -19.56 -2.72 -4.57
CA LEU A 50 -19.29 -3.04 -5.96
C LEU A 50 -19.36 -1.75 -6.80
N LEU A 51 -18.25 -1.41 -7.47
CA LEU A 51 -18.17 -0.23 -8.34
C LEU A 51 -18.41 -0.57 -9.80
N SER A 52 -17.88 -1.69 -10.29
CA SER A 52 -18.11 -2.15 -11.66
C SER A 52 -17.76 -3.63 -11.82
N GLY A 53 -18.25 -4.22 -12.92
CA GLY A 53 -18.05 -5.62 -13.28
C GLY A 53 -19.19 -6.51 -12.77
N ASP A 54 -19.15 -7.77 -13.22
CA ASP A 54 -20.10 -8.82 -12.83
C ASP A 54 -19.35 -9.90 -12.04
N LEU A 55 -19.72 -10.07 -10.76
CA LEU A 55 -19.08 -11.01 -9.85
C LEU A 55 -19.36 -12.47 -10.23
N GLU A 56 -20.57 -12.77 -10.72
CA GLU A 56 -20.96 -14.12 -11.10
C GLU A 56 -20.21 -14.53 -12.37
N GLU A 57 -20.18 -13.67 -13.40
CA GLU A 57 -19.41 -13.90 -14.63
C GLU A 57 -17.92 -14.13 -14.33
N VAL A 58 -17.33 -13.30 -13.46
CA VAL A 58 -15.92 -13.43 -13.08
C VAL A 58 -15.66 -14.70 -12.30
N ALA A 59 -16.54 -15.10 -11.38
CA ALA A 59 -16.41 -16.34 -10.64
C ALA A 59 -16.49 -17.57 -11.58
N GLU A 60 -17.43 -17.60 -12.51
CA GLU A 60 -17.56 -18.67 -13.50
C GLU A 60 -16.33 -18.80 -14.40
N LEU A 61 -15.77 -17.66 -14.85
CA LEU A 61 -14.56 -17.63 -15.65
C LEU A 61 -13.33 -18.16 -14.88
N ILE A 62 -13.24 -17.84 -13.59
CA ILE A 62 -12.17 -18.32 -12.72
C ILE A 62 -12.32 -19.83 -12.47
N ASP A 63 -13.52 -20.30 -12.15
CA ASP A 63 -13.77 -21.69 -11.82
C ASP A 63 -13.60 -22.60 -13.03
N SER A 64 -14.08 -22.19 -14.20
CA SER A 64 -13.95 -22.91 -15.47
C SER A 64 -12.53 -22.85 -16.07
N SER A 65 -11.66 -21.96 -15.58
CA SER A 65 -10.34 -21.76 -16.15
C SER A 65 -9.45 -23.01 -16.02
N PRO A 66 -8.86 -23.51 -17.13
CA PRO A 66 -7.96 -24.66 -17.13
C PRO A 66 -6.55 -24.30 -16.63
N TYR A 67 -6.26 -23.03 -16.42
CA TYR A 67 -4.92 -22.55 -16.10
C TYR A 67 -4.59 -22.67 -14.61
N VAL A 68 -3.31 -22.87 -14.28
CA VAL A 68 -2.84 -22.95 -12.88
C VAL A 68 -3.03 -21.64 -12.14
N LYS A 69 -2.69 -20.52 -12.78
CA LYS A 69 -2.97 -19.18 -12.28
C LYS A 69 -4.27 -18.71 -12.94
N LYS A 70 -5.35 -18.80 -12.20
CA LYS A 70 -6.69 -18.58 -12.72
C LYS A 70 -7.11 -17.12 -12.72
N TYR A 71 -6.54 -16.32 -11.83
CA TYR A 71 -6.87 -14.90 -11.66
C TYR A 71 -5.68 -14.06 -11.23
N THR A 72 -5.81 -12.76 -11.41
CA THR A 72 -4.95 -11.71 -10.86
C THR A 72 -5.82 -10.80 -10.01
N ALA A 73 -5.42 -10.57 -8.77
CA ALA A 73 -6.11 -9.66 -7.87
C ALA A 73 -5.13 -8.64 -7.30
N GLY A 74 -5.64 -7.49 -6.89
CA GLY A 74 -4.84 -6.46 -6.28
C GLY A 74 -5.67 -5.30 -5.76
N CYS A 75 -4.98 -4.26 -5.30
CA CYS A 75 -5.58 -3.11 -4.68
C CYS A 75 -4.84 -1.83 -5.07
N LEU A 76 -5.58 -0.78 -5.38
CA LEU A 76 -5.11 0.59 -5.38
C LEU A 76 -5.48 1.19 -4.02
N SER A 77 -4.50 1.43 -3.17
CA SER A 77 -4.69 1.94 -1.82
C SER A 77 -4.33 3.41 -1.78
N PHE A 78 -5.22 4.22 -1.22
CA PHE A 78 -5.09 5.68 -1.14
C PHE A 78 -4.79 6.09 0.30
N PHE A 79 -4.14 7.22 0.47
CA PHE A 79 -3.98 7.87 1.77
C PHE A 79 -5.28 8.59 2.16
N GLU A 80 -5.97 9.09 1.14
CA GLU A 80 -7.24 9.77 1.22
C GLU A 80 -8.36 8.81 1.71
N ASP A 81 -9.31 9.34 2.45
CA ASP A 81 -10.48 8.62 2.95
C ASP A 81 -11.52 8.37 1.86
N ASP A 82 -11.62 9.28 0.89
CA ASP A 82 -12.49 9.16 -0.28
C ASP A 82 -11.96 9.94 -1.50
N LEU A 83 -12.50 9.58 -2.65
CA LEU A 83 -12.37 10.30 -3.92
C LEU A 83 -13.74 10.41 -4.58
N SER A 84 -13.97 11.47 -5.36
CA SER A 84 -15.21 11.57 -6.12
C SER A 84 -15.39 10.38 -7.08
N ASP A 85 -16.62 9.95 -7.32
CA ASP A 85 -16.93 8.81 -8.19
C ASP A 85 -16.33 8.99 -9.61
N ALA A 86 -16.29 10.21 -10.11
CA ALA A 86 -15.66 10.52 -11.39
C ALA A 86 -14.14 10.27 -11.36
N LYS A 87 -13.45 10.65 -10.28
CA LYS A 87 -12.00 10.36 -10.12
C LYS A 87 -11.77 8.86 -10.02
N LYS A 88 -12.53 8.13 -9.19
CA LYS A 88 -12.45 6.67 -9.07
C LYS A 88 -12.61 5.99 -10.43
N LYS A 89 -13.67 6.32 -11.16
CA LYS A 89 -13.95 5.77 -12.49
C LYS A 89 -12.80 6.04 -13.48
N ASN A 90 -12.25 7.24 -13.49
CA ASN A 90 -11.14 7.59 -14.37
C ASN A 90 -9.86 6.85 -14.00
N ILE A 91 -9.57 6.69 -12.72
CA ILE A 91 -8.40 5.95 -12.23
C ILE A 91 -8.51 4.47 -12.58
N MET A 92 -9.67 3.84 -12.33
CA MET A 92 -9.93 2.45 -12.69
C MET A 92 -9.75 2.23 -14.20
N ALA A 93 -10.37 3.06 -15.04
CA ALA A 93 -10.26 2.95 -16.50
C ALA A 93 -8.81 3.17 -17.01
N ALA A 94 -8.07 4.09 -16.40
CA ALA A 94 -6.67 4.31 -16.75
C ALA A 94 -5.79 3.12 -16.31
N PHE A 95 -6.07 2.52 -15.15
CA PHE A 95 -5.37 1.33 -14.68
C PHE A 95 -5.62 0.12 -15.58
N GLU A 96 -6.87 -0.10 -16.01
CA GLU A 96 -7.20 -1.16 -16.97
C GLU A 96 -6.42 -0.99 -18.29
N LYS A 97 -6.36 0.22 -18.83
CA LYS A 97 -5.55 0.52 -20.03
C LYS A 97 -4.06 0.22 -19.80
N THR A 98 -3.58 0.47 -18.60
CA THR A 98 -2.19 0.17 -18.20
C THR A 98 -1.95 -1.33 -18.13
N LEU A 99 -2.89 -2.11 -17.59
CA LEU A 99 -2.76 -3.57 -17.50
C LEU A 99 -2.97 -4.29 -18.83
N PHE A 100 -3.80 -3.74 -19.72
CA PHE A 100 -4.25 -4.38 -20.96
C PHE A 100 -3.87 -3.58 -22.22
N PRO A 101 -2.57 -3.27 -22.44
CA PRO A 101 -2.17 -2.52 -23.62
C PRO A 101 -2.56 -3.30 -24.89
N GLY A 102 -3.34 -2.65 -25.77
CA GLY A 102 -3.78 -3.24 -27.04
C GLY A 102 -5.01 -4.15 -26.97
N LEU A 103 -5.56 -4.45 -25.79
CA LEU A 103 -6.84 -5.16 -25.67
C LEU A 103 -8.02 -4.18 -25.64
N LYS A 104 -9.14 -4.63 -26.20
CA LYS A 104 -10.43 -3.93 -26.11
C LYS A 104 -11.17 -4.35 -24.83
N PRO A 105 -12.09 -3.51 -24.31
CA PRO A 105 -12.84 -3.82 -23.08
C PRO A 105 -13.67 -5.10 -23.11
N ASP A 106 -14.07 -5.57 -24.28
CA ASP A 106 -14.82 -6.81 -24.49
C ASP A 106 -13.94 -8.08 -24.38
N GLN A 107 -12.62 -7.93 -24.44
CA GLN A 107 -11.67 -9.04 -24.42
C GLN A 107 -11.22 -9.47 -23.02
N TYR A 108 -11.55 -8.73 -21.98
CA TYR A 108 -11.22 -9.05 -20.59
C TYR A 108 -12.38 -8.72 -19.64
N ARG A 109 -12.30 -9.20 -18.42
CA ARG A 109 -13.24 -8.86 -17.34
C ARG A 109 -12.49 -8.39 -16.12
N VAL A 110 -13.03 -7.37 -15.47
CA VAL A 110 -12.52 -6.84 -14.20
C VAL A 110 -13.71 -6.56 -13.28
N VAL A 111 -13.61 -6.99 -12.05
CA VAL A 111 -14.51 -6.56 -10.98
C VAL A 111 -13.75 -5.55 -10.13
N TRP A 112 -14.39 -4.44 -9.81
CA TRP A 112 -13.89 -3.42 -8.90
C TRP A 112 -14.77 -3.29 -7.67
N ILE A 113 -14.14 -3.34 -6.49
CA ILE A 113 -14.80 -3.24 -5.19
C ILE A 113 -14.10 -2.17 -4.37
N GLU A 114 -14.86 -1.20 -3.89
CA GLU A 114 -14.41 -0.20 -2.93
C GLU A 114 -14.45 -0.79 -1.52
N HIS A 115 -13.36 -0.61 -0.76
CA HIS A 115 -13.29 -0.91 0.67
C HIS A 115 -12.87 0.33 1.45
N ARG A 116 -13.42 0.48 2.68
CA ARG A 116 -13.10 1.55 3.63
C ARG A 116 -12.98 1.02 5.06
N ASP A 117 -12.61 -0.24 5.22
CA ASP A 117 -12.48 -0.90 6.52
C ASP A 117 -11.10 -0.73 7.18
N LYS A 118 -10.14 -0.19 6.45
CA LYS A 118 -8.79 0.04 6.97
C LYS A 118 -8.61 1.47 7.43
N GLU A 119 -7.92 1.62 8.57
CA GLU A 119 -7.56 2.91 9.11
C GLU A 119 -6.15 3.32 8.67
N ASN A 120 -5.98 4.61 8.45
CA ASN A 120 -4.69 5.22 8.31
C ASN A 120 -4.02 5.28 9.68
N THR A 121 -2.86 4.64 9.84
CA THR A 121 -2.16 4.58 11.12
C THR A 121 -1.62 5.93 11.59
N GLU A 122 -1.58 6.94 10.73
CA GLU A 122 -1.07 8.28 11.05
C GLU A 122 -2.18 9.23 11.48
N THR A 123 -3.35 9.15 10.84
CA THR A 123 -4.47 10.07 11.09
C THR A 123 -5.62 9.43 11.88
N GLY A 124 -5.69 8.11 11.94
CA GLY A 124 -6.83 7.38 12.48
C GLY A 124 -8.06 7.37 11.56
N ASP A 125 -7.99 8.07 10.42
CA ASP A 125 -9.07 8.12 9.45
C ASP A 125 -9.14 6.83 8.64
N LYS A 126 -10.33 6.50 8.15
CA LYS A 126 -10.50 5.39 7.21
C LYS A 126 -9.86 5.77 5.87
N ARG A 127 -9.28 4.79 5.18
CA ARG A 127 -8.65 5.03 3.89
C ARG A 127 -9.37 4.26 2.79
N LEU A 128 -9.43 4.88 1.62
CA LEU A 128 -10.01 4.29 0.42
C LEU A 128 -9.09 3.19 -0.15
N GLU A 129 -9.69 2.04 -0.46
CA GLU A 129 -9.07 0.97 -1.24
C GLU A 129 -9.98 0.60 -2.41
N LEU A 130 -9.43 0.62 -3.64
CA LEU A 130 -10.09 0.09 -4.83
C LEU A 130 -9.48 -1.27 -5.14
N ASN A 131 -10.18 -2.32 -4.78
CA ASN A 131 -9.76 -3.70 -5.02
C ASN A 131 -10.23 -4.16 -6.39
N PHE A 132 -9.40 -4.93 -7.09
CA PHE A 132 -9.73 -5.49 -8.39
C PHE A 132 -9.49 -6.99 -8.44
N LEU A 133 -10.31 -7.67 -9.24
CA LEU A 133 -10.19 -9.10 -9.54
C LEU A 133 -10.37 -9.31 -11.04
N ILE A 134 -9.42 -10.02 -11.67
CA ILE A 134 -9.32 -10.22 -13.11
C ILE A 134 -9.16 -11.71 -13.38
N PRO A 135 -10.06 -12.39 -14.10
CA PRO A 135 -9.83 -13.73 -14.61
C PRO A 135 -8.64 -13.74 -15.59
N ASN A 136 -7.73 -14.70 -15.46
CA ASN A 136 -6.56 -14.82 -16.34
C ASN A 136 -6.90 -15.51 -17.68
N VAL A 137 -7.97 -15.04 -18.31
CA VAL A 137 -8.45 -15.55 -19.62
C VAL A 137 -8.84 -14.37 -20.52
N GLU A 138 -8.40 -14.41 -21.75
CA GLU A 138 -8.84 -13.50 -22.81
C GLU A 138 -10.14 -14.05 -23.41
N ILE A 139 -11.22 -13.27 -23.36
CA ILE A 139 -12.59 -13.73 -23.59
C ILE A 139 -12.84 -14.21 -25.01
N SER A 140 -12.32 -13.49 -26.02
CA SER A 140 -12.60 -13.80 -27.44
C SER A 140 -11.91 -15.08 -27.93
N THR A 141 -10.78 -15.44 -27.33
CA THR A 141 -9.96 -16.58 -27.80
C THR A 141 -9.89 -17.72 -26.79
N GLY A 142 -10.31 -17.49 -25.54
CA GLY A 142 -10.12 -18.41 -24.42
C GLY A 142 -8.66 -18.63 -24.02
N LYS A 143 -7.73 -17.86 -24.59
CA LYS A 143 -6.31 -17.98 -24.29
C LYS A 143 -5.99 -17.40 -22.94
N ARG A 144 -4.86 -17.87 -22.36
CA ARG A 144 -4.39 -17.33 -21.09
C ARG A 144 -4.05 -15.84 -21.21
N LEU A 145 -4.65 -15.04 -20.35
CA LEU A 145 -4.30 -13.65 -20.10
C LEU A 145 -3.34 -13.58 -18.90
N GLN A 146 -2.37 -12.68 -18.95
CA GLN A 146 -1.50 -12.36 -17.82
C GLN A 146 -1.46 -10.86 -17.65
N PRO A 147 -2.39 -10.28 -16.87
CA PRO A 147 -2.52 -8.84 -16.69
C PRO A 147 -1.27 -8.18 -16.10
N PHE A 148 -0.58 -8.90 -15.21
CA PHE A 148 0.60 -8.39 -14.55
C PHE A 148 1.67 -9.48 -14.39
N PHE A 149 2.90 -9.13 -14.71
CA PHE A 149 4.10 -9.91 -14.44
C PHE A 149 5.18 -8.98 -13.87
N ALA A 150 5.43 -9.05 -12.58
CA ALA A 150 6.27 -8.10 -11.84
C ALA A 150 7.60 -7.77 -12.53
N LYS A 151 8.26 -8.79 -13.11
CA LYS A 151 9.57 -8.61 -13.76
C LYS A 151 9.51 -7.73 -15.02
N ALA A 152 8.37 -7.69 -15.72
CA ALA A 152 8.18 -6.91 -16.95
C ALA A 152 7.40 -5.61 -16.71
N ASP A 153 6.45 -5.64 -15.76
CA ASP A 153 5.41 -4.62 -15.68
C ASP A 153 5.57 -3.64 -14.50
N LEU A 154 6.55 -3.89 -13.60
CA LEU A 154 6.71 -3.09 -12.39
C LEU A 154 6.90 -1.60 -12.73
N ASN A 155 7.79 -1.29 -13.68
CA ASN A 155 8.05 0.10 -14.08
C ASN A 155 6.79 0.78 -14.64
N ARG A 156 6.03 0.06 -15.50
CA ARG A 156 4.78 0.58 -16.09
C ARG A 156 3.74 0.94 -15.01
N VAL A 157 3.68 0.15 -13.98
CA VAL A 157 2.76 0.36 -12.87
C VAL A 157 3.25 1.48 -11.94
N ASP A 158 4.56 1.58 -11.71
CA ASP A 158 5.13 2.69 -10.95
C ASP A 158 4.94 4.03 -11.70
N ASP A 159 5.09 4.04 -13.03
CA ASP A 159 4.78 5.21 -13.85
C ASP A 159 3.29 5.58 -13.75
N PHE A 160 2.39 4.60 -13.87
CA PHE A 160 0.96 4.82 -13.66
C PHE A 160 0.67 5.45 -12.29
N LYS A 161 1.25 4.90 -11.22
CA LYS A 161 1.10 5.42 -9.85
C LYS A 161 1.54 6.89 -9.77
N THR A 162 2.74 7.20 -10.27
CA THR A 162 3.30 8.55 -10.27
C THR A 162 2.42 9.53 -11.04
N ILE A 163 1.97 9.15 -12.25
CA ILE A 163 1.09 9.97 -13.10
C ILE A 163 -0.25 10.24 -12.41
N VAL A 164 -0.86 9.22 -11.81
CA VAL A 164 -2.17 9.35 -11.12
C VAL A 164 -2.04 10.23 -9.89
N ASN A 165 -1.02 10.00 -9.06
CA ASN A 165 -0.78 10.82 -7.87
C ASN A 165 -0.61 12.29 -8.25
N HIS A 166 0.20 12.58 -9.26
CA HIS A 166 0.44 13.93 -9.73
C HIS A 166 -0.84 14.57 -10.34
N LYS A 167 -1.50 13.88 -11.29
CA LYS A 167 -2.70 14.37 -11.97
C LYS A 167 -3.84 14.74 -11.05
N TYR A 168 -4.07 13.93 -10.02
CA TYR A 168 -5.18 14.11 -9.10
C TYR A 168 -4.77 14.77 -7.78
N GLN A 169 -3.49 15.16 -7.64
CA GLN A 169 -2.89 15.77 -6.45
C GLN A 169 -3.13 14.89 -5.20
N LEU A 170 -2.89 13.59 -5.36
CA LEU A 170 -3.00 12.62 -4.28
C LEU A 170 -1.71 12.59 -3.47
N PHE A 171 -1.80 12.12 -2.23
CA PHE A 171 -0.63 11.83 -1.42
C PHE A 171 0.27 10.82 -2.13
N ASP A 172 1.49 11.23 -2.44
CA ASP A 172 2.48 10.37 -3.06
C ASP A 172 3.55 9.98 -2.02
N PRO A 173 3.60 8.71 -1.59
CA PRO A 173 4.60 8.25 -0.61
C PRO A 173 6.04 8.28 -1.14
N ASP A 174 6.24 8.36 -2.46
CA ASP A 174 7.56 8.43 -3.09
C ASP A 174 8.07 9.88 -3.25
N ASP A 175 7.19 10.88 -3.09
CA ASP A 175 7.61 12.28 -3.06
C ASP A 175 8.56 12.49 -1.86
N PRO A 176 9.77 13.04 -2.07
CA PRO A 176 10.74 13.28 -1.01
C PRO A 176 10.21 14.03 0.20
N ILE A 177 9.22 14.93 0.01
CA ILE A 177 8.61 15.67 1.11
C ILE A 177 7.71 14.80 2.00
N ASN A 178 7.16 13.72 1.43
CA ASN A 178 6.28 12.77 2.12
C ASN A 178 7.04 11.56 2.67
N ARG A 179 8.37 11.56 2.56
CA ARG A 179 9.19 10.47 3.05
C ARG A 179 8.97 10.28 4.54
N ARG A 180 8.46 9.10 4.91
CA ARG A 180 8.16 8.80 6.31
C ARG A 180 9.41 8.88 7.16
N SER A 181 9.37 9.73 8.17
CA SER A 181 10.40 9.80 9.21
C SER A 181 10.52 8.47 9.96
N ILE A 182 9.49 7.64 9.89
CA ILE A 182 9.28 6.44 10.72
C ILE A 182 8.86 5.26 9.84
N LYS A 183 9.45 4.07 10.10
CA LYS A 183 9.06 2.80 9.47
C LYS A 183 8.84 1.74 10.53
N ILE A 184 7.58 1.35 10.73
CA ILE A 184 7.19 0.26 11.64
C ILE A 184 6.88 -0.99 10.81
N ALA A 185 7.54 -2.13 11.10
CA ALA A 185 7.26 -3.36 10.38
C ALA A 185 5.90 -3.94 10.80
N LYS A 186 5.10 -4.40 9.82
CA LYS A 186 3.73 -4.90 10.04
C LYS A 186 3.68 -6.11 10.97
N ASP A 187 4.68 -6.98 10.91
CA ASP A 187 4.72 -8.27 11.65
C ASP A 187 5.29 -8.16 13.05
N LEU A 188 5.52 -6.94 13.58
CA LEU A 188 5.97 -6.76 14.95
C LEU A 188 4.82 -6.99 15.94
N PRO A 189 5.10 -7.58 17.13
CA PRO A 189 4.19 -7.59 18.26
C PRO A 189 3.73 -6.18 18.64
N GLN A 190 2.52 -6.05 19.18
CA GLN A 190 1.91 -4.74 19.47
C GLN A 190 2.73 -3.91 20.45
N ASP A 191 3.24 -4.53 21.52
CA ASP A 191 4.11 -3.89 22.51
C ASP A 191 5.35 -3.20 21.90
N LYS A 192 5.93 -3.84 20.86
CA LYS A 192 7.06 -3.25 20.13
C LYS A 192 6.64 -2.13 19.20
N LYS A 193 5.45 -2.22 18.59
CA LYS A 193 4.90 -1.14 17.77
C LYS A 193 4.64 0.10 18.61
N ASP A 194 4.03 -0.08 19.78
CA ASP A 194 3.74 0.99 20.72
C ASP A 194 5.02 1.67 21.21
N PHE A 195 6.04 0.87 21.55
CA PHE A 195 7.36 1.41 21.90
C PHE A 195 7.98 2.22 20.76
N ILE A 196 7.97 1.71 19.52
CA ILE A 196 8.52 2.43 18.36
C ILE A 196 7.75 3.72 18.13
N SER A 197 6.42 3.70 18.24
CA SER A 197 5.58 4.88 18.08
C SER A 197 5.90 5.95 19.12
N ALA A 198 5.95 5.57 20.40
CA ALA A 198 6.33 6.46 21.49
C ALA A 198 7.74 7.06 21.28
N MET A 199 8.72 6.20 20.95
CA MET A 199 10.09 6.65 20.68
C MET A 199 10.17 7.68 19.56
N ASN A 200 9.39 7.49 18.51
CA ASN A 200 9.38 8.41 17.39
C ASN A 200 8.78 9.77 17.75
N THR A 201 7.75 9.76 18.58
CA THR A 201 7.18 11.01 19.13
C THR A 201 8.23 11.76 19.97
N GLU A 202 8.93 11.05 20.86
CA GLU A 202 9.96 11.65 21.69
C GLU A 202 11.15 12.17 20.88
N VAL A 203 11.58 11.44 19.83
CA VAL A 203 12.63 11.90 18.92
C VAL A 203 12.19 13.16 18.16
N ALA A 204 10.94 13.21 17.67
CA ALA A 204 10.41 14.40 16.99
C ALA A 204 10.39 15.62 17.92
N LEU A 205 9.99 15.44 19.17
CA LEU A 205 10.04 16.49 20.19
C LEU A 205 11.48 16.94 20.46
N ALA A 206 12.41 16.01 20.65
CA ALA A 206 13.83 16.30 20.87
C ALA A 206 14.47 17.06 19.68
N ILE A 207 14.02 16.80 18.46
CA ILE A 207 14.44 17.55 17.27
C ILE A 207 13.87 18.98 17.34
N THR A 208 12.58 19.13 17.65
CA THR A 208 11.92 20.44 17.78
C THR A 208 12.56 21.29 18.86
N ASP A 209 12.96 20.67 19.96
CA ASP A 209 13.63 21.34 21.08
C ASP A 209 15.13 21.60 20.82
N GLY A 210 15.66 21.23 19.65
CA GLY A 210 17.05 21.42 19.27
C GLY A 210 18.04 20.51 19.99
N LEU A 211 17.56 19.50 20.69
CA LEU A 211 18.40 18.51 21.41
C LEU A 211 19.01 17.47 20.44
N VAL A 212 18.36 17.26 19.30
CA VAL A 212 18.76 16.32 18.25
C VAL A 212 18.76 17.04 16.91
N SER A 213 19.91 17.10 16.26
CA SER A 213 20.09 17.72 14.94
C SER A 213 20.67 16.77 13.91
N ASP A 214 21.27 15.67 14.33
CA ASP A 214 21.85 14.65 13.47
C ASP A 214 21.87 13.29 14.17
N ARG A 215 22.41 12.29 13.47
CA ARG A 215 22.44 10.91 14.00
C ARG A 215 23.32 10.76 15.23
N GLU A 216 24.39 11.52 15.35
CA GLU A 216 25.30 11.44 16.50
C GLU A 216 24.61 12.01 17.74
N SER A 217 24.03 13.21 17.65
CA SER A 217 23.25 13.80 18.73
C SER A 217 22.03 12.95 19.10
N LEU A 218 21.40 12.27 18.12
CA LEU A 218 20.33 11.30 18.40
C LEU A 218 20.83 10.13 19.26
N LYS A 219 21.97 9.54 18.94
CA LYS A 219 22.55 8.43 19.74
C LYS A 219 22.90 8.88 21.15
N GLU A 220 23.50 10.05 21.30
CA GLU A 220 23.80 10.64 22.61
C GLU A 220 22.54 10.89 23.41
N TRP A 221 21.51 11.45 22.79
CA TRP A 221 20.21 11.69 23.43
C TRP A 221 19.56 10.36 23.84
N MET A 222 19.52 9.36 22.97
CA MET A 222 18.98 8.01 23.29
C MET A 222 19.71 7.39 24.50
N THR A 223 21.03 7.51 24.56
CA THR A 223 21.82 7.02 25.70
C THR A 223 21.51 7.78 26.97
N ARG A 224 21.33 9.10 26.88
CA ARG A 224 20.98 9.98 28.02
C ARG A 224 19.62 9.65 28.64
N ILE A 225 18.64 9.26 27.81
CA ILE A 225 17.32 8.80 28.29
C ILE A 225 17.31 7.35 28.76
N GLY A 226 18.47 6.68 28.82
CA GLY A 226 18.64 5.35 29.39
C GLY A 226 18.43 4.20 28.39
N LEU A 227 18.42 4.46 27.08
CA LEU A 227 18.32 3.41 26.08
C LEU A 227 19.69 2.79 25.78
N GLU A 228 19.76 1.47 25.84
CA GLU A 228 20.94 0.70 25.44
C GLU A 228 20.91 0.43 23.94
N ILE A 229 21.83 1.03 23.19
CA ILE A 229 21.99 0.81 21.75
C ILE A 229 22.76 -0.50 21.54
N THR A 230 22.14 -1.45 20.85
CA THR A 230 22.73 -2.80 20.64
C THR A 230 23.35 -2.97 19.25
N ARG A 231 22.85 -2.25 18.25
CA ARG A 231 23.34 -2.34 16.86
C ARG A 231 23.07 -1.06 16.09
N ILE A 232 24.04 -0.67 15.24
CA ILE A 232 23.93 0.46 14.34
C ILE A 232 24.26 -0.02 12.92
N THR A 233 23.39 0.32 11.95
CA THR A 233 23.63 0.09 10.50
C THR A 233 23.35 1.38 9.73
N LYS A 234 23.54 1.39 8.41
CA LYS A 234 23.25 2.60 7.60
C LYS A 234 21.82 3.11 7.77
N ASN A 235 20.83 2.20 7.91
CA ASN A 235 19.42 2.54 7.82
C ASN A 235 18.63 2.28 9.13
N GLN A 236 19.31 1.93 10.24
CA GLN A 236 18.64 1.67 11.51
C GLN A 236 19.58 1.81 12.71
N ILE A 237 18.99 2.08 13.86
CA ILE A 237 19.56 1.91 15.19
C ILE A 237 18.70 0.90 15.92
N SER A 238 19.31 -0.12 16.53
CA SER A 238 18.58 -1.10 17.34
C SER A 238 18.84 -0.85 18.82
N VAL A 239 17.80 -0.89 19.62
CA VAL A 239 17.88 -0.72 21.06
C VAL A 239 17.44 -1.99 21.79
N LYS A 240 17.95 -2.20 22.98
CA LYS A 240 17.49 -3.24 23.88
C LYS A 240 16.03 -2.98 24.24
N ASN A 241 15.21 -4.04 24.29
CA ASN A 241 13.81 -3.87 24.65
C ASN A 241 13.69 -3.57 26.15
N PRO A 242 13.25 -2.39 26.58
CA PRO A 242 13.15 -2.06 28.01
C PRO A 242 12.18 -2.98 28.76
N ASN A 243 11.11 -3.44 28.08
CA ASN A 243 10.08 -4.30 28.66
C ASN A 243 10.47 -5.80 28.66
N ASN A 244 11.49 -6.17 27.89
CA ASN A 244 12.01 -7.54 27.84
C ASN A 244 13.51 -7.52 27.51
N PRO A 245 14.39 -7.26 28.49
CA PRO A 245 15.83 -7.11 28.28
C PRO A 245 16.53 -8.35 27.72
N GLU A 246 16.00 -9.54 27.96
CA GLU A 246 16.50 -10.82 27.41
C GLU A 246 15.93 -11.13 26.02
N GLY A 247 14.98 -10.34 25.56
CA GLY A 247 14.34 -10.51 24.26
C GLY A 247 15.17 -9.95 23.10
N LYS A 248 14.66 -10.16 21.89
CA LYS A 248 15.29 -9.59 20.69
C LYS A 248 15.24 -8.07 20.73
N PRO A 249 16.35 -7.38 20.39
CA PRO A 249 16.38 -5.92 20.25
C PRO A 249 15.29 -5.38 19.32
N ILE A 250 14.90 -4.14 19.55
CA ILE A 250 13.92 -3.43 18.73
C ILE A 250 14.66 -2.60 17.68
N PRO A 251 14.48 -2.85 16.37
CA PRO A 251 15.07 -2.04 15.32
C PRO A 251 14.24 -0.78 15.08
N LEU A 252 14.82 0.39 15.28
CA LEU A 252 14.28 1.69 14.94
C LEU A 252 14.70 2.06 13.52
N ARG A 253 13.75 2.35 12.66
CA ARG A 253 13.95 2.62 11.23
C ARG A 253 13.19 3.86 10.79
N GLY A 254 13.68 4.50 9.75
CA GLY A 254 13.14 5.72 9.20
C GLY A 254 14.22 6.78 9.12
N GLU A 255 13.86 7.95 8.60
CA GLU A 255 14.79 9.03 8.30
C GLU A 255 15.67 9.41 9.50
N PHE A 256 15.10 9.53 10.70
CA PHE A 256 15.82 9.91 11.91
C PHE A 256 16.97 8.94 12.26
N TYR A 257 16.83 7.66 11.90
CA TYR A 257 17.78 6.60 12.24
C TYR A 257 18.75 6.27 11.11
N GLU A 258 18.66 6.95 9.97
CA GLU A 258 19.56 6.75 8.83
C GLU A 258 20.91 7.46 9.04
N GLN A 259 21.97 6.91 8.44
CA GLN A 259 23.33 7.42 8.62
C GLN A 259 23.48 8.90 8.25
N ASN A 260 22.72 9.36 7.27
CA ASN A 260 22.78 10.72 6.74
C ASN A 260 21.73 11.65 7.35
N PHE A 261 21.08 11.24 8.45
CA PHE A 261 20.11 12.09 9.12
C PHE A 261 20.78 13.40 9.57
N ARG A 262 20.17 14.50 9.16
CA ARG A 262 20.49 15.87 9.60
C ARG A 262 19.22 16.69 9.58
N HIS A 263 18.98 17.38 10.67
CA HIS A 263 17.90 18.36 10.80
C HIS A 263 18.48 19.77 10.81
N SER A 264 18.15 20.55 9.79
CA SER A 264 18.49 21.97 9.69
C SER A 264 17.54 22.65 8.70
N GLU A 265 17.41 23.96 8.73
CA GLU A 265 16.64 24.71 7.72
C GLU A 265 17.12 24.36 6.29
N GLN A 266 18.41 24.24 6.11
CA GLN A 266 18.99 23.84 4.82
C GLN A 266 18.57 22.42 4.38
N SER A 267 18.33 21.48 5.31
CA SER A 267 17.84 20.15 4.98
C SER A 267 16.39 20.16 4.52
N GLU A 268 15.57 21.02 5.09
CA GLU A 268 14.19 21.22 4.65
C GLU A 268 14.11 21.88 3.26
N ASP A 269 14.97 22.86 2.99
CA ASP A 269 15.08 23.47 1.65
C ASP A 269 15.54 22.44 0.59
N LEU A 270 16.48 21.57 0.95
CA LEU A 270 16.92 20.48 0.07
C LEU A 270 15.80 19.45 -0.19
N LYS A 271 14.98 19.14 0.82
CA LYS A 271 13.80 18.27 0.63
C LYS A 271 12.77 18.93 -0.29
N ARG A 272 12.49 20.22 -0.10
CA ARG A 272 11.58 20.98 -0.98
C ARG A 272 12.08 21.00 -2.42
N ALA A 273 13.36 21.29 -2.62
CA ALA A 273 13.97 21.29 -3.95
C ALA A 273 13.97 19.88 -4.61
N ALA A 274 14.14 18.82 -3.81
CA ALA A 274 14.04 17.45 -4.29
C ALA A 274 12.59 17.08 -4.67
N SER A 275 11.60 17.51 -3.88
CA SER A 275 10.19 17.34 -4.17
C SER A 275 9.78 18.10 -5.44
N GLU A 276 10.23 19.34 -5.61
CA GLU A 276 9.95 20.09 -6.83
C GLU A 276 10.51 19.39 -8.09
N ARG A 277 11.74 18.89 -8.03
CA ARG A 277 12.32 18.10 -9.12
C ARG A 277 11.53 16.81 -9.41
N TYR A 278 11.16 16.08 -8.37
CA TYR A 278 10.34 14.88 -8.50
C TYR A 278 9.01 15.17 -9.19
N ARG A 279 8.33 16.27 -8.83
CA ARG A 279 7.06 16.68 -9.46
C ARG A 279 7.25 17.12 -10.90
N GLN A 280 8.32 17.84 -11.23
CA GLN A 280 8.65 18.21 -12.61
C GLN A 280 8.94 16.98 -13.48
N GLU A 281 9.59 15.95 -12.94
CA GLU A 281 9.78 14.68 -13.65
C GLU A 281 8.46 13.94 -13.87
N ALA A 282 7.53 13.97 -12.90
CA ALA A 282 6.19 13.43 -13.05
C ALA A 282 5.39 14.14 -14.15
N ASP A 283 5.50 15.48 -14.26
CA ASP A 283 4.91 16.26 -15.36
C ASP A 283 5.44 15.79 -16.72
N SER A 284 6.74 15.56 -16.82
CA SER A 284 7.36 15.09 -18.07
C SER A 284 6.87 13.70 -18.47
N ARG A 285 6.65 12.80 -17.51
CA ARG A 285 6.08 11.46 -17.76
C ARG A 285 4.62 11.52 -18.17
N TYR A 286 3.86 12.49 -17.66
CA TYR A 286 2.47 12.70 -18.01
C TYR A 286 2.30 13.26 -19.43
N ALA A 287 3.26 14.07 -19.92
CA ALA A 287 3.22 14.70 -21.23
C ALA A 287 3.59 13.75 -22.40
N ASN A 288 4.26 12.64 -22.11
CA ASN A 288 4.65 11.60 -23.07
C ASN A 288 3.68 10.42 -23.04
#